data_b2a99605c2b070d4b2464c1f7c21997e
#
_entry.id   b2a99605c2b070d4b2464c1f7c21997e
#
_cell.length_a   1.000
_cell.length_b   1.000
_cell.length_c   1.000
_cell.angle_alpha   90.00
_cell.angle_beta   90.00
_cell.angle_gamma   90.00
#
_symmetry.space_group_name_H-M   'P 1'
#
loop_
_entity.id
_entity.type
_entity.pdbx_description
1 polymer ?
#
loop_
_entity_poly.entity_id
_entity_poly.type
_entity_poly.pdbx_seq_one_letter_code
_entity_poly.pdbx_strand_id
1 'polypeptide(L)'
;MTQRRRRLSFILLSSLLTACAAMGGMQERFAVCSYDLAWDAALEAVKDRAIARQDKTAGEIDTAWLEIPMPGRTFGALQRDLGDSRDRSRLHVTVKRLEDVSKIGFIEERQRWAFRGGSRLFGWTDSEPSAEFMTDMQQRLEHKLKEHGCSVQ
;
A
#
# COMPACT_ATOMS: atom_id res chain seq x y z
N MET A 1 -31.48 -64.89 -0.77
CA MET A 1 -31.86 -63.60 -0.18
C MET A 1 -30.57 -62.77 0.09
N THR A 2 -30.20 -61.95 -0.85
CA THR A 2 -28.94 -61.19 -0.83
C THR A 2 -29.23 -59.70 -0.73
N GLN A 3 -29.02 -59.13 0.47
CA GLN A 3 -29.16 -57.70 0.70
C GLN A 3 -27.94 -56.96 0.11
N ARG A 4 -28.15 -56.19 -0.95
CA ARG A 4 -27.19 -55.24 -1.50
C ARG A 4 -27.21 -54.00 -0.61
N ARG A 5 -26.18 -53.82 0.21
CA ARG A 5 -25.89 -52.53 0.91
C ARG A 5 -25.34 -51.55 -0.10
N ARG A 6 -26.15 -50.54 -0.47
CA ARG A 6 -25.72 -49.35 -1.20
C ARG A 6 -24.93 -48.47 -0.24
N ARG A 7 -23.62 -48.36 -0.45
CA ARG A 7 -22.77 -47.36 0.20
C ARG A 7 -22.95 -46.05 -0.55
N LEU A 8 -23.64 -45.09 0.06
CA LEU A 8 -23.65 -43.69 -0.35
C LEU A 8 -22.30 -43.11 0.06
N SER A 9 -21.42 -42.89 -0.90
CA SER A 9 -20.22 -42.07 -0.72
C SER A 9 -20.62 -40.59 -0.73
N PHE A 10 -20.67 -40.01 0.44
CA PHE A 10 -20.75 -38.55 0.57
C PHE A 10 -19.38 -37.94 0.24
N ILE A 11 -19.23 -37.43 -0.97
CA ILE A 11 -18.11 -36.60 -1.35
C ILE A 11 -18.36 -35.20 -0.74
N LEU A 12 -17.73 -34.96 0.41
CA LEU A 12 -17.63 -33.61 0.99
C LEU A 12 -16.66 -32.80 0.11
N LEU A 13 -17.22 -32.03 -0.80
CA LEU A 13 -16.48 -31.04 -1.58
C LEU A 13 -16.18 -29.84 -0.66
N SER A 14 -15.06 -29.92 0.07
CA SER A 14 -14.54 -28.80 0.86
C SER A 14 -14.04 -27.72 -0.10
N SER A 15 -14.90 -26.75 -0.38
CA SER A 15 -14.53 -25.51 -1.05
C SER A 15 -13.61 -24.71 -0.11
N LEU A 16 -12.31 -24.86 -0.27
CA LEU A 16 -11.30 -23.97 0.29
C LEU A 16 -11.47 -22.58 -0.37
N LEU A 17 -12.31 -21.76 0.22
CA LEU A 17 -12.32 -20.32 -0.02
C LEU A 17 -11.00 -19.77 0.52
N THR A 18 -10.00 -19.74 -0.35
CA THR A 18 -8.80 -18.93 -0.13
C THR A 18 -9.23 -17.47 -0.21
N ALA A 19 -9.67 -16.92 0.93
CA ALA A 19 -9.74 -15.48 1.11
C ALA A 19 -8.30 -14.98 1.06
N CYS A 20 -7.84 -14.53 -0.11
CA CYS A 20 -6.70 -13.63 -0.21
C CYS A 20 -7.12 -12.36 0.54
N ALA A 21 -6.85 -12.32 1.85
CA ALA A 21 -6.75 -11.06 2.55
C ALA A 21 -5.64 -10.29 1.80
N ALA A 22 -6.03 -9.29 1.03
CA ALA A 22 -5.12 -8.27 0.55
C ALA A 22 -4.65 -7.52 1.80
N MET A 23 -3.69 -8.10 2.51
CA MET A 23 -2.92 -7.39 3.51
C MET A 23 -2.24 -6.27 2.72
N GLY A 24 -2.50 -5.01 3.11
CA GLY A 24 -1.88 -3.83 2.52
C GLY A 24 -0.36 -3.90 2.65
N GLY A 25 0.25 -4.77 1.88
CA GLY A 25 1.68 -5.00 1.83
C GLY A 25 2.38 -4.08 0.83
N MET A 26 3.70 -4.03 0.92
CA MET A 26 4.53 -3.34 -0.06
C MET A 26 4.21 -3.86 -1.45
N GLN A 27 3.85 -2.97 -2.36
CA GLN A 27 3.71 -3.31 -3.78
C GLN A 27 5.07 -3.29 -4.44
N GLU A 28 5.29 -4.21 -5.36
CA GLU A 28 6.58 -4.38 -6.02
C GLU A 28 6.45 -4.31 -7.54
N ARG A 29 7.44 -3.72 -8.20
CA ARG A 29 7.59 -3.68 -9.65
C ARG A 29 9.01 -4.04 -10.02
N PHE A 30 9.13 -4.72 -11.15
CA PHE A 30 10.43 -5.08 -11.70
C PHE A 30 10.66 -4.29 -12.98
N ALA A 31 11.82 -3.67 -13.07
CA ALA A 31 12.22 -2.86 -14.22
C ALA A 31 13.53 -3.36 -14.78
N VAL A 32 13.57 -3.65 -16.08
CA VAL A 32 14.77 -4.02 -16.79
C VAL A 32 15.48 -2.74 -17.21
N CYS A 33 16.35 -2.23 -16.37
CA CYS A 33 17.22 -1.08 -16.58
C CYS A 33 18.24 -0.98 -15.45
N SER A 34 19.19 -0.05 -15.59
CA SER A 34 20.18 0.20 -14.56
C SER A 34 19.54 0.71 -13.27
N TYR A 35 20.19 0.44 -12.15
CA TYR A 35 19.78 0.94 -10.84
C TYR A 35 19.60 2.46 -10.83
N ASP A 36 20.48 3.21 -11.49
CA ASP A 36 20.43 4.66 -11.52
C ASP A 36 19.16 5.17 -12.20
N LEU A 37 18.78 4.60 -13.34
CA LEU A 37 17.55 4.96 -14.04
C LEU A 37 16.30 4.62 -13.22
N ALA A 38 16.28 3.44 -12.58
CA ALA A 38 15.18 3.04 -11.70
C ALA A 38 15.06 3.95 -10.47
N TRP A 39 16.20 4.35 -9.89
CA TRP A 39 16.25 5.29 -8.77
C TRP A 39 15.70 6.66 -9.15
N ASP A 40 16.16 7.23 -10.28
CA ASP A 40 15.72 8.54 -10.73
C ASP A 40 14.21 8.54 -11.08
N ALA A 41 13.73 7.48 -11.72
CA ALA A 41 12.30 7.29 -11.98
C ALA A 41 11.48 7.21 -10.69
N ALA A 42 11.98 6.51 -9.65
CA ALA A 42 11.32 6.41 -8.36
C ALA A 42 11.25 7.77 -7.64
N LEU A 43 12.34 8.56 -7.66
CA LEU A 43 12.35 9.92 -7.13
C LEU A 43 11.34 10.82 -7.86
N GLU A 44 11.30 10.76 -9.18
CA GLU A 44 10.35 11.54 -9.96
C GLU A 44 8.89 11.13 -9.70
N ALA A 45 8.63 9.86 -9.45
CA ALA A 45 7.29 9.37 -9.15
C ALA A 45 6.72 9.95 -7.84
N VAL A 46 7.58 10.34 -6.89
CA VAL A 46 7.17 10.90 -5.58
C VAL A 46 7.43 12.41 -5.46
N LYS A 47 7.79 13.10 -6.53
CA LYS A 47 8.19 14.53 -6.52
C LYS A 47 7.11 15.51 -6.05
N ASP A 48 5.85 15.11 -6.07
CA ASP A 48 4.71 15.89 -5.55
C ASP A 48 4.64 15.89 -4.01
N ARG A 49 5.50 15.12 -3.35
CA ARG A 49 5.62 15.04 -1.91
C ARG A 49 6.97 15.56 -1.43
N ALA A 50 6.98 16.19 -0.28
CA ALA A 50 8.25 16.58 0.35
C ALA A 50 9.03 15.31 0.74
N ILE A 51 10.30 15.24 0.35
CA ILE A 51 11.20 14.14 0.72
C ILE A 51 11.73 14.41 2.13
N ALA A 52 11.51 13.48 3.05
CA ALA A 52 12.04 13.51 4.40
C ALA A 52 13.43 12.88 4.47
N ARG A 53 13.64 11.81 3.72
CA ARG A 53 14.92 11.08 3.64
C ARG A 53 15.09 10.47 2.26
N GLN A 54 16.31 10.52 1.75
CA GLN A 54 16.71 9.75 0.58
C GLN A 54 18.12 9.21 0.81
N ASP A 55 18.31 7.94 0.55
CA ASP A 55 19.59 7.26 0.64
C ASP A 55 19.75 6.32 -0.56
N LYS A 56 20.46 6.80 -1.58
CA LYS A 56 20.68 6.04 -2.82
C LYS A 56 21.50 4.78 -2.58
N THR A 57 22.37 4.78 -1.57
CA THR A 57 23.22 3.62 -1.26
C THR A 57 22.40 2.51 -0.59
N ALA A 58 21.52 2.87 0.33
CA ALA A 58 20.58 1.95 0.94
C ALA A 58 19.42 1.58 0.00
N GLY A 59 19.15 2.43 -1.00
CA GLY A 59 18.02 2.30 -1.90
C GLY A 59 16.70 2.67 -1.24
N GLU A 60 16.67 3.70 -0.39
CA GLU A 60 15.50 4.09 0.40
C GLU A 60 15.11 5.55 0.14
N ILE A 61 13.82 5.79 -0.04
CA ILE A 61 13.20 7.11 -0.16
C ILE A 61 11.99 7.15 0.76
N ASP A 62 12.00 8.08 1.72
CA ASP A 62 10.88 8.33 2.61
C ASP A 62 10.34 9.74 2.36
N THR A 63 9.03 9.87 2.17
CA THR A 63 8.38 11.17 2.10
C THR A 63 7.99 11.66 3.49
N ALA A 64 7.86 12.97 3.64
CA ALA A 64 7.28 13.56 4.83
C ALA A 64 5.79 13.21 4.96
N TRP A 65 5.27 13.30 6.19
CA TRP A 65 3.83 13.19 6.41
C TRP A 65 3.07 14.31 5.69
N LEU A 66 2.07 13.91 4.90
CA LEU A 66 1.11 14.82 4.28
C LEU A 66 -0.24 14.67 5.00
N GLU A 67 -0.74 15.75 5.58
CA GLU A 67 -2.08 15.75 6.18
C GLU A 67 -3.15 15.91 5.09
N ILE A 68 -4.21 15.10 5.21
CA ILE A 68 -5.32 15.02 4.26
C ILE A 68 -6.59 15.37 5.02
N PRO A 69 -7.19 16.54 4.78
CA PRO A 69 -8.47 16.91 5.37
C PRO A 69 -9.57 15.91 4.98
N MET A 70 -10.37 15.49 5.94
CA MET A 70 -11.46 14.53 5.74
C MET A 70 -12.78 15.15 6.23
N PRO A 71 -13.35 16.11 5.48
CA PRO A 71 -14.59 16.78 5.86
C PRO A 71 -15.77 15.80 5.90
N GLY A 72 -16.73 16.04 6.77
CA GLY A 72 -17.95 15.25 6.88
C GLY A 72 -17.79 13.90 7.57
N ARG A 73 -16.63 13.60 8.17
CA ARG A 73 -16.48 12.39 8.99
C ARG A 73 -17.18 12.57 10.33
N THR A 74 -18.08 11.64 10.65
CA THR A 74 -18.85 11.64 11.90
C THR A 74 -18.33 10.58 12.87
N PHE A 75 -18.61 10.75 14.16
CA PHE A 75 -18.22 9.83 15.22
C PHE A 75 -19.38 9.52 16.17
N GLY A 76 -19.43 8.24 16.60
CA GLY A 76 -20.39 7.72 17.57
C GLY A 76 -21.82 7.56 17.05
N ALA A 77 -22.70 7.02 17.90
CA ALA A 77 -24.10 6.73 17.55
C ALA A 77 -24.91 7.98 17.18
N LEU A 78 -24.51 9.15 17.67
CA LEU A 78 -25.17 10.43 17.38
C LEU A 78 -24.59 11.13 16.14
N GLN A 79 -23.70 10.47 15.39
CA GLN A 79 -23.07 10.99 14.17
C GLN A 79 -22.55 12.44 14.33
N ARG A 80 -21.89 12.71 15.46
CA ARG A 80 -21.28 14.03 15.69
C ARG A 80 -20.19 14.28 14.68
N ASP A 81 -20.29 15.41 14.00
CA ASP A 81 -19.22 15.86 13.07
C ASP A 81 -17.93 16.11 13.85
N LEU A 82 -16.84 15.50 13.35
CA LEU A 82 -15.48 15.77 13.81
C LEU A 82 -14.91 16.87 12.91
N GLY A 83 -15.18 18.14 13.24
CA GLY A 83 -14.74 19.28 12.44
C GLY A 83 -13.25 19.28 12.05
N ASP A 84 -12.41 18.65 12.86
CA ASP A 84 -10.97 18.49 12.64
C ASP A 84 -10.60 17.08 12.15
N SER A 85 -11.52 16.35 11.50
CA SER A 85 -11.22 15.02 10.98
C SER A 85 -10.19 15.08 9.88
N ARG A 86 -9.08 14.40 10.06
CA ARG A 86 -7.98 14.35 9.12
C ARG A 86 -7.30 12.97 9.13
N ASP A 87 -6.77 12.61 8.01
CA ASP A 87 -5.80 11.52 7.87
C ASP A 87 -4.42 12.13 7.60
N ARG A 88 -3.38 11.35 7.69
CA ARG A 88 -2.06 11.68 7.15
C ARG A 88 -1.46 10.45 6.49
N SER A 89 -0.66 10.68 5.48
CA SER A 89 0.05 9.61 4.81
C SER A 89 1.48 10.00 4.47
N ARG A 90 2.34 8.99 4.42
CA ARG A 90 3.68 9.09 3.84
C ARG A 90 3.94 7.87 2.98
N LEU A 91 4.89 7.99 2.05
CA LEU A 91 5.38 6.89 1.23
C LEU A 91 6.74 6.44 1.72
N HIS A 92 6.91 5.13 1.76
CA HIS A 92 8.21 4.47 1.82
C HIS A 92 8.45 3.74 0.50
N VAL A 93 9.55 4.07 -0.17
CA VAL A 93 9.94 3.48 -1.46
C VAL A 93 11.31 2.84 -1.31
N THR A 94 11.45 1.65 -1.84
CA THR A 94 12.74 0.93 -1.88
C THR A 94 13.12 0.62 -3.32
N VAL A 95 14.39 0.79 -3.66
CA VAL A 95 14.95 0.40 -4.95
C VAL A 95 16.11 -0.57 -4.71
N LYS A 96 16.02 -1.77 -5.24
CA LYS A 96 17.05 -2.81 -5.06
C LYS A 96 17.54 -3.32 -6.40
N ARG A 97 18.87 -3.47 -6.53
CA ARG A 97 19.48 -4.12 -7.71
C ARG A 97 19.36 -5.63 -7.57
N LEU A 98 18.88 -6.29 -8.61
CA LEU A 98 18.82 -7.74 -8.73
C LEU A 98 19.44 -8.13 -10.09
N GLU A 99 20.75 -8.35 -10.12
CA GLU A 99 21.48 -8.63 -11.38
C GLU A 99 21.19 -7.57 -12.45
N ASP A 100 20.48 -7.94 -13.52
CA ASP A 100 20.13 -7.06 -14.65
C ASP A 100 18.78 -6.35 -14.48
N VAL A 101 18.11 -6.54 -13.33
CA VAL A 101 16.78 -6.00 -13.06
C VAL A 101 16.83 -5.16 -11.79
N SER A 102 16.10 -4.06 -11.79
CA SER A 102 15.85 -3.26 -10.59
C SER A 102 14.45 -3.59 -10.03
N LYS A 103 14.39 -3.88 -8.75
CA LYS A 103 13.14 -4.10 -8.02
C LYS A 103 12.77 -2.84 -7.26
N ILE A 104 11.61 -2.28 -7.52
CA ILE A 104 11.08 -1.11 -6.83
C ILE A 104 9.90 -1.56 -5.96
N GLY A 105 10.02 -1.35 -4.66
CA GLY A 105 8.95 -1.58 -3.70
C GLY A 105 8.39 -0.24 -3.21
N PHE A 106 7.09 -0.15 -2.96
CA PHE A 106 6.49 1.03 -2.35
C PHE A 106 5.29 0.67 -1.48
N ILE A 107 5.10 1.44 -0.42
CA ILE A 107 3.98 1.30 0.51
C ILE A 107 3.57 2.66 1.04
N GLU A 108 2.26 2.89 1.16
CA GLU A 108 1.71 4.03 1.89
C GLU A 108 1.58 3.65 3.37
N GLU A 109 2.19 4.42 4.24
CA GLU A 109 1.84 4.43 5.65
C GLU A 109 0.78 5.49 5.88
N ARG A 110 -0.38 5.09 6.41
CA ARG A 110 -1.51 5.98 6.62
C ARG A 110 -1.96 5.97 8.07
N GLN A 111 -2.29 7.14 8.58
CA GLN A 111 -2.81 7.29 9.93
C GLN A 111 -4.05 8.19 9.92
N ARG A 112 -4.97 7.87 10.79
CA ARG A 112 -6.21 8.62 11.01
C ARG A 112 -6.16 9.33 12.36
N TRP A 113 -6.58 10.58 12.39
CA TRP A 113 -6.86 11.26 13.65
C TRP A 113 -8.17 10.74 14.22
N ALA A 114 -8.10 10.02 15.33
CA ALA A 114 -9.24 9.30 15.90
C ALA A 114 -9.28 9.40 17.42
N PHE A 115 -10.47 9.17 17.97
CA PHE A 115 -10.66 9.04 19.42
C PHE A 115 -9.97 7.77 19.91
N ARG A 116 -9.09 7.90 20.89
CA ARG A 116 -8.30 6.79 21.45
C ARG A 116 -8.76 6.38 22.85
N GLY A 117 -9.59 7.21 23.53
CA GLY A 117 -9.97 7.00 24.92
C GLY A 117 -8.88 7.36 25.92
N GLY A 118 -9.24 7.24 27.21
CA GLY A 118 -8.32 7.54 28.33
C GLY A 118 -7.95 9.01 28.46
N SER A 119 -6.76 9.30 28.99
CA SER A 119 -6.26 10.68 29.21
C SER A 119 -5.93 11.43 27.92
N ARG A 120 -5.73 10.71 26.81
CA ARG A 120 -5.55 11.27 25.47
C ARG A 120 -6.77 10.95 24.62
N LEU A 121 -7.74 11.85 24.61
CA LEU A 121 -9.01 11.67 23.91
C LEU A 121 -8.84 11.42 22.42
N PHE A 122 -7.91 12.11 21.75
CA PHE A 122 -7.64 11.97 20.32
C PHE A 122 -6.16 11.73 20.05
N GLY A 123 -5.86 11.09 18.94
CA GLY A 123 -4.50 10.85 18.49
C GLY A 123 -4.45 10.15 17.14
N TRP A 124 -3.25 10.07 16.58
CA TRP A 124 -3.00 9.33 15.36
C TRP A 124 -3.08 7.83 15.62
N THR A 125 -3.82 7.14 14.76
CA THR A 125 -4.00 5.69 14.79
C THR A 125 -3.73 5.16 13.39
N ASP A 126 -2.99 4.06 13.28
CA ASP A 126 -2.69 3.45 12.00
C ASP A 126 -3.99 3.02 11.30
N SER A 127 -4.01 3.18 10.01
CA SER A 127 -5.09 2.79 9.12
C SER A 127 -4.56 2.14 7.86
N GLU A 128 -5.39 1.39 7.17
CA GLU A 128 -5.00 0.76 5.92
C GLU A 128 -4.62 1.79 4.85
N PRO A 129 -3.65 1.47 3.99
CA PRO A 129 -3.33 2.27 2.80
C PRO A 129 -4.56 2.51 1.93
N SER A 130 -4.60 3.64 1.25
CA SER A 130 -5.65 3.92 0.28
C SER A 130 -5.42 3.10 -1.00
N ALA A 131 -6.36 2.22 -1.35
CA ALA A 131 -6.26 1.42 -2.56
C ALA A 131 -6.20 2.30 -3.83
N GLU A 132 -6.97 3.40 -3.85
CA GLU A 132 -6.95 4.38 -4.94
C GLU A 132 -5.57 5.03 -5.07
N PHE A 133 -5.03 5.51 -3.96
CA PHE A 133 -3.70 6.14 -3.93
C PHE A 133 -2.60 5.16 -4.35
N MET A 134 -2.65 3.91 -3.88
CA MET A 134 -1.66 2.89 -4.24
C MET A 134 -1.71 2.54 -5.72
N THR A 135 -2.92 2.53 -6.33
CA THR A 135 -3.10 2.32 -7.77
C THR A 135 -2.54 3.50 -8.58
N ASP A 136 -2.85 4.73 -8.17
CA ASP A 136 -2.30 5.94 -8.82
C ASP A 136 -0.76 5.97 -8.73
N MET A 137 -0.22 5.69 -7.56
CA MET A 137 1.23 5.63 -7.36
C MET A 137 1.89 4.56 -8.24
N GLN A 138 1.27 3.39 -8.39
CA GLN A 138 1.75 2.35 -9.30
C GLN A 138 1.80 2.86 -10.74
N GLN A 139 0.71 3.44 -11.24
CA GLN A 139 0.63 3.94 -12.61
C GLN A 139 1.67 5.04 -12.85
N ARG A 140 1.83 5.94 -11.90
CA ARG A 140 2.82 7.00 -11.95
C ARG A 140 4.25 6.47 -12.01
N LEU A 141 4.57 5.49 -11.16
CA LEU A 141 5.88 4.82 -11.16
C LEU A 141 6.15 4.12 -12.50
N GLU A 142 5.20 3.35 -13.01
CA GLU A 142 5.34 2.67 -14.29
C GLU A 142 5.53 3.65 -15.47
N HIS A 143 4.84 4.78 -15.42
CA HIS A 143 5.01 5.84 -16.42
C HIS A 143 6.42 6.43 -16.35
N LYS A 144 6.91 6.76 -15.15
CA LYS A 144 8.25 7.30 -14.96
C LYS A 144 9.34 6.31 -15.37
N LEU A 145 9.18 5.04 -15.03
CA LEU A 145 10.12 3.99 -15.48
C LEU A 145 10.21 3.95 -17.01
N LYS A 146 9.09 4.02 -17.73
CA LYS A 146 9.08 4.06 -19.19
C LYS A 146 9.72 5.31 -19.76
N GLU A 147 9.48 6.49 -19.17
CA GLU A 147 10.13 7.75 -19.56
C GLU A 147 11.66 7.68 -19.44
N HIS A 148 12.16 6.97 -18.43
CA HIS A 148 13.59 6.70 -18.24
C HIS A 148 14.13 5.54 -19.08
N GLY A 149 13.33 4.97 -19.99
CA GLY A 149 13.74 3.91 -20.90
C GLY A 149 13.78 2.51 -20.26
N CYS A 150 13.14 2.32 -19.10
CA CYS A 150 13.02 1.02 -18.46
C CYS A 150 11.86 0.21 -19.06
N SER A 151 12.05 -1.10 -19.24
CA SER A 151 10.95 -2.04 -19.51
C SER A 151 10.38 -2.56 -18.20
N VAL A 152 9.08 -2.41 -17.98
CA VAL A 152 8.40 -2.80 -16.73
C VAL A 152 7.74 -4.18 -16.92
N GLN A 153 7.90 -5.08 -15.93
CA GLN A 153 7.31 -6.42 -15.89
C GLN A 153 6.32 -6.53 -14.72
#